data_f3974d73c9587dcb892659e58eb57ffd
#
_entry.id   f3974d73c9587dcb892659e58eb57ffd
#
_cell.length_a   1.000
_cell.length_b   1.000
_cell.length_c   1.000
_cell.angle_alpha   90.00
_cell.angle_beta   90.00
_cell.angle_gamma   90.00
#
_symmetry.space_group_name_H-M   'P 1'
#
loop_
_entity.id
_entity.type
_entity.pdbx_description
1 polymer ?
#
loop_
_entity_poly.entity_id
_entity_poly.type
_entity_poly.pdbx_seq_one_letter_code
_entity_poly.pdbx_strand_id
1 'polypeptide(L)'
;MNDNNNSNFPKLVLTIYSTSFSTKENDGHYSGWGYRKNSVSFDYIQPPDVPSVLVPKIGIYSSHNETVLRYHCAMIKEIGVDVLLLEYYGSNHSDYFNMENEGFSDVTVKLMMKISKEYGLKIGFFIPYYNFQNYKTLDEDLQYISQNYANNPQMFKINNKLLILLSESRDINHFPSLIKKFNNLFFVGYFRYSTDVGAMMEDGYEGIFTYEPYEGNFWSSTIDNWKIISKIAKERNMLFIPTVAPGYNTSNSHRWISERMQRSRDNGNYYNKMWKSAIESNSPMVLINSFNNWIQGTMIEPAIEQGKLKYNVNVWGDKNSNSFKYIIQTKDLIKSFKQKT
;
A
#
# COMPACT_ATOMS: atom_id res chain seq x y z
N MET A 1 -17.76 34.09 -11.82
CA MET A 1 -17.42 32.95 -10.96
C MET A 1 -16.96 31.85 -11.89
N ASN A 2 -15.67 31.63 -11.95
CA ASN A 2 -15.09 30.76 -12.99
C ASN A 2 -15.09 29.31 -12.51
N ASP A 3 -15.99 28.51 -13.11
CA ASP A 3 -16.12 27.06 -12.93
C ASP A 3 -14.98 26.24 -13.61
N ASN A 4 -13.78 26.78 -13.76
CA ASN A 4 -12.72 26.22 -14.60
C ASN A 4 -11.56 25.55 -13.84
N ASN A 5 -11.74 25.12 -12.59
CA ASN A 5 -10.76 24.29 -11.90
C ASN A 5 -11.22 22.83 -11.72
N ASN A 6 -11.84 22.25 -12.75
CA ASN A 6 -11.88 20.82 -12.91
C ASN A 6 -10.48 20.40 -13.37
N SER A 7 -9.56 20.18 -12.44
CA SER A 7 -8.32 19.47 -12.76
C SER A 7 -8.73 18.07 -13.24
N ASN A 8 -8.76 17.88 -14.56
CA ASN A 8 -8.96 16.59 -15.21
C ASN A 8 -7.72 15.74 -14.91
N PHE A 9 -7.61 15.26 -13.69
CA PHE A 9 -6.64 14.20 -13.41
C PHE A 9 -6.99 13.00 -14.29
N PRO A 10 -6.01 12.43 -15.01
CA PRO A 10 -6.27 11.18 -15.72
C PRO A 10 -6.67 10.09 -14.71
N LYS A 11 -7.46 9.13 -15.17
CA LYS A 11 -7.78 7.95 -14.35
C LYS A 11 -6.51 7.13 -14.12
N LEU A 12 -6.02 7.11 -12.88
CA LEU A 12 -4.78 6.42 -12.51
C LEU A 12 -5.04 5.34 -11.45
N VAL A 13 -4.31 4.27 -11.57
CA VAL A 13 -4.33 3.18 -10.59
C VAL A 13 -2.97 3.06 -9.94
N LEU A 14 -2.99 3.12 -8.61
CA LEU A 14 -1.82 2.98 -7.75
C LEU A 14 -1.86 1.63 -7.05
N THR A 15 -0.71 1.09 -6.68
CA THR A 15 -0.64 -0.09 -5.79
C THR A 15 0.42 0.07 -4.72
N ILE A 16 0.10 -0.34 -3.49
CA ILE A 16 1.11 -0.49 -2.43
C ILE A 16 1.99 -1.68 -2.79
N TYR A 17 3.29 -1.48 -2.65
CA TYR A 17 4.32 -2.48 -2.86
C TYR A 17 5.19 -2.59 -1.60
N SER A 18 5.15 -3.76 -0.95
CA SER A 18 5.95 -4.03 0.25
C SER A 18 7.41 -4.27 -0.11
N THR A 19 8.30 -3.60 0.62
CA THR A 19 9.74 -3.49 0.34
C THR A 19 10.64 -4.22 1.34
N SER A 20 10.05 -4.95 2.31
CA SER A 20 10.75 -5.42 3.52
C SER A 20 11.02 -6.92 3.55
N PHE A 21 10.92 -7.62 2.42
CA PHE A 21 11.17 -9.06 2.36
C PHE A 21 12.64 -9.36 2.18
N SER A 22 13.22 -10.18 3.08
CA SER A 22 14.58 -10.68 2.94
C SER A 22 14.65 -12.21 2.95
N THR A 23 15.70 -12.76 2.33
CA THR A 23 15.99 -14.18 2.35
C THR A 23 17.44 -14.43 2.72
N LYS A 24 17.72 -15.60 3.28
CA LYS A 24 19.07 -15.95 3.70
C LYS A 24 20.06 -15.97 2.53
N GLU A 25 19.59 -16.35 1.36
CA GLU A 25 20.38 -16.46 0.13
C GLU A 25 20.83 -15.09 -0.38
N ASN A 26 19.96 -14.07 -0.29
CA ASN A 26 20.25 -12.74 -0.80
C ASN A 26 20.78 -11.79 0.27
N ASP A 27 20.29 -11.92 1.50
CA ASP A 27 20.46 -10.90 2.55
C ASP A 27 21.14 -11.46 3.81
N GLY A 28 21.43 -12.77 3.86
CA GLY A 28 22.04 -13.44 5.01
C GLY A 28 21.05 -13.84 6.11
N HIS A 29 19.81 -13.38 6.06
CA HIS A 29 18.77 -13.67 7.05
C HIS A 29 17.37 -13.63 6.42
N TYR A 30 16.37 -14.14 7.15
CA TYR A 30 14.96 -14.02 6.76
C TYR A 30 14.26 -12.92 7.54
N SER A 31 13.54 -12.03 6.83
CA SER A 31 12.72 -11.00 7.43
C SER A 31 11.50 -10.68 6.54
N GLY A 32 10.48 -10.06 7.11
CA GLY A 32 9.27 -9.67 6.37
C GLY A 32 8.28 -10.80 6.10
N TRP A 33 8.67 -12.07 6.19
CA TRP A 33 7.84 -13.24 5.90
C TRP A 33 7.01 -13.73 7.08
N GLY A 34 7.25 -13.19 8.28
CA GLY A 34 6.54 -13.55 9.49
C GLY A 34 7.01 -12.76 10.70
N TYR A 35 6.37 -13.03 11.82
CA TYR A 35 6.75 -12.40 13.09
C TYR A 35 7.88 -13.16 13.77
N ARG A 36 8.59 -12.46 14.64
CA ARG A 36 9.55 -13.10 15.56
C ARG A 36 8.86 -14.18 16.37
N LYS A 37 9.53 -15.29 16.62
CA LYS A 37 9.03 -16.40 17.45
C LYS A 37 8.67 -15.95 18.87
N ASN A 38 9.37 -14.94 19.38
CA ASN A 38 9.08 -14.29 20.66
C ASN A 38 9.66 -12.86 20.69
N SER A 39 9.27 -12.05 21.67
CA SER A 39 9.70 -10.66 21.80
C SER A 39 11.17 -10.45 22.15
N VAL A 40 11.90 -11.52 22.44
CA VAL A 40 13.29 -11.49 22.93
C VAL A 40 14.27 -12.11 21.92
N SER A 41 13.78 -12.97 21.01
CA SER A 41 14.62 -13.66 20.04
C SER A 41 14.61 -12.93 18.69
N PHE A 42 15.80 -12.77 18.09
CA PHE A 42 15.95 -12.32 16.71
C PHE A 42 15.65 -13.45 15.69
N ASP A 43 15.25 -14.64 16.16
CA ASP A 43 14.86 -15.75 15.30
C ASP A 43 13.49 -15.46 14.66
N TYR A 44 13.49 -15.14 13.41
CA TYR A 44 12.28 -15.07 12.59
C TYR A 44 11.75 -16.47 12.27
N ILE A 45 10.44 -16.57 12.06
CA ILE A 45 9.84 -17.78 11.54
C ILE A 45 10.45 -18.02 10.17
N GLN A 46 11.14 -19.16 10.01
CA GLN A 46 11.76 -19.54 8.75
C GLN A 46 10.79 -20.35 7.90
N PRO A 47 10.90 -20.30 6.57
CA PRO A 47 10.20 -21.26 5.73
C PRO A 47 10.53 -22.70 6.15
N PRO A 48 9.53 -23.64 6.15
CA PRO A 48 8.20 -23.49 5.57
C PRO A 48 7.13 -22.91 6.49
N ASP A 49 7.48 -22.38 7.65
CA ASP A 49 6.53 -21.96 8.69
C ASP A 49 6.07 -20.50 8.56
N VAL A 50 6.06 -19.96 7.32
CA VAL A 50 5.50 -18.63 7.04
C VAL A 50 4.03 -18.60 7.49
N PRO A 51 3.62 -17.61 8.29
CA PRO A 51 2.26 -17.57 8.86
C PRO A 51 1.15 -17.33 7.84
N SER A 52 1.49 -16.97 6.61
CA SER A 52 0.49 -16.84 5.55
C SER A 52 -0.03 -18.20 5.08
N VAL A 53 -1.35 -18.30 4.90
CA VAL A 53 -1.99 -19.49 4.29
C VAL A 53 -1.59 -19.66 2.85
N LEU A 54 -1.29 -18.56 2.18
CA LEU A 54 -0.84 -18.49 0.80
C LEU A 54 0.61 -18.03 0.76
N VAL A 55 1.37 -18.55 -0.18
CA VAL A 55 2.75 -18.15 -0.45
C VAL A 55 2.91 -17.71 -1.90
N PRO A 56 3.91 -16.89 -2.22
CA PRO A 56 4.17 -16.48 -3.60
C PRO A 56 4.34 -17.71 -4.50
N LYS A 57 3.74 -17.68 -5.69
CA LYS A 57 3.93 -18.74 -6.68
C LYS A 57 5.39 -18.94 -7.05
N ILE A 58 6.19 -17.89 -7.00
CA ILE A 58 7.63 -17.92 -7.28
C ILE A 58 8.48 -18.36 -6.08
N GLY A 59 7.84 -18.71 -4.96
CA GLY A 59 8.51 -18.94 -3.67
C GLY A 59 8.76 -17.64 -2.92
N ILE A 60 9.27 -17.76 -1.70
CA ILE A 60 9.70 -16.60 -0.91
C ILE A 60 10.91 -15.94 -1.58
N TYR A 61 10.99 -14.62 -1.50
CA TYR A 61 12.00 -13.82 -2.19
C TYR A 61 12.54 -12.69 -1.33
N SER A 62 13.65 -12.11 -1.76
CA SER A 62 14.16 -10.85 -1.25
C SER A 62 13.64 -9.67 -2.08
N SER A 63 13.30 -8.58 -1.39
CA SER A 63 13.03 -7.29 -2.02
C SER A 63 14.27 -6.67 -2.69
N HIS A 64 15.45 -7.24 -2.48
CA HIS A 64 16.70 -6.85 -3.15
C HIS A 64 17.01 -7.72 -4.39
N ASN A 65 16.21 -8.73 -4.71
CA ASN A 65 16.42 -9.57 -5.88
C ASN A 65 15.91 -8.90 -7.15
N GLU A 66 16.81 -8.37 -7.99
CA GLU A 66 16.47 -7.65 -9.22
C GLU A 66 15.63 -8.50 -10.19
N THR A 67 15.83 -9.82 -10.24
CA THR A 67 15.04 -10.71 -11.11
C THR A 67 13.58 -10.75 -10.68
N VAL A 68 13.34 -10.83 -9.38
CA VAL A 68 11.99 -10.77 -8.80
C VAL A 68 11.35 -9.39 -9.04
N LEU A 69 12.10 -8.31 -8.80
CA LEU A 69 11.61 -6.96 -9.03
C LEU A 69 11.21 -6.72 -10.49
N ARG A 70 11.99 -7.24 -11.46
CA ARG A 70 11.66 -7.18 -12.90
C ARG A 70 10.40 -7.98 -13.21
N TYR A 71 10.29 -9.17 -12.67
CA TYR A 71 9.09 -10.00 -12.82
C TYR A 71 7.83 -9.30 -12.30
N HIS A 72 7.93 -8.68 -11.11
CA HIS A 72 6.83 -7.91 -10.53
C HIS A 72 6.50 -6.67 -11.37
N CYS A 73 7.49 -5.88 -11.78
CA CYS A 73 7.27 -4.70 -12.61
C CYS A 73 6.62 -5.03 -13.96
N ALA A 74 7.04 -6.12 -14.60
CA ALA A 74 6.42 -6.60 -15.84
C ALA A 74 4.92 -6.92 -15.65
N MET A 75 4.60 -7.66 -14.59
CA MET A 75 3.22 -8.04 -14.27
C MET A 75 2.36 -6.83 -13.90
N ILE A 76 2.88 -5.94 -13.05
CA ILE A 76 2.20 -4.71 -12.62
C ILE A 76 1.89 -3.81 -13.82
N LYS A 77 2.85 -3.70 -14.74
CA LYS A 77 2.65 -2.95 -16.00
C LYS A 77 1.59 -3.59 -16.87
N GLU A 78 1.62 -4.91 -17.01
CA GLU A 78 0.68 -5.66 -17.87
C GLU A 78 -0.77 -5.50 -17.39
N ILE A 79 -1.03 -5.46 -16.09
CA ILE A 79 -2.37 -5.28 -15.56
C ILE A 79 -2.86 -3.83 -15.63
N GLY A 80 -1.99 -2.87 -15.99
CA GLY A 80 -2.38 -1.48 -16.24
C GLY A 80 -2.28 -0.56 -15.01
N VAL A 81 -1.54 -0.94 -13.97
CA VAL A 81 -1.16 -0.05 -12.86
C VAL A 81 -0.20 1.02 -13.37
N ASP A 82 -0.36 2.24 -12.89
CA ASP A 82 0.40 3.41 -13.33
C ASP A 82 1.50 3.80 -12.35
N VAL A 83 1.24 3.64 -11.03
CA VAL A 83 2.13 4.11 -9.97
C VAL A 83 2.33 3.02 -8.91
N LEU A 84 3.59 2.78 -8.56
CA LEU A 84 3.98 1.98 -7.41
C LEU A 84 4.16 2.88 -6.20
N LEU A 85 3.40 2.64 -5.14
CA LEU A 85 3.64 3.26 -3.85
C LEU A 85 4.50 2.32 -3.01
N LEU A 86 5.79 2.61 -2.93
CA LEU A 86 6.73 1.80 -2.18
C LEU A 86 6.56 2.05 -0.68
N GLU A 87 6.38 1.00 0.10
CA GLU A 87 6.46 1.10 1.56
C GLU A 87 7.85 1.60 1.94
N TYR A 88 7.90 2.66 2.76
CA TYR A 88 9.15 3.29 3.16
C TYR A 88 9.24 3.45 4.67
N TYR A 89 10.27 2.90 5.24
CA TYR A 89 10.50 2.85 6.69
C TYR A 89 11.73 3.69 7.12
N GLY A 90 12.15 4.61 6.26
CA GLY A 90 13.30 5.48 6.52
C GLY A 90 14.60 5.00 5.88
N SER A 91 15.59 5.90 5.84
CA SER A 91 16.92 5.62 5.29
C SER A 91 17.91 5.11 6.34
N ASN A 92 17.66 5.42 7.62
CA ASN A 92 18.57 5.15 8.73
C ASN A 92 17.90 4.42 9.90
N HIS A 93 16.67 3.95 9.71
CA HIS A 93 15.94 3.22 10.74
C HIS A 93 15.78 1.77 10.31
N SER A 94 15.81 0.87 11.29
CA SER A 94 15.35 -0.48 11.06
C SER A 94 13.85 -0.44 10.77
N ASP A 95 13.42 -1.02 9.66
CA ASP A 95 12.01 -1.19 9.43
C ASP A 95 11.39 -2.14 10.47
N TYR A 96 10.05 -2.10 10.61
CA TYR A 96 9.32 -2.90 11.60
C TYR A 96 9.64 -4.39 11.55
N PHE A 97 9.99 -4.89 10.37
CA PHE A 97 10.24 -6.30 10.10
C PHE A 97 11.74 -6.63 10.00
N ASN A 98 12.58 -5.62 9.79
CA ASN A 98 13.99 -5.78 9.46
C ASN A 98 14.87 -4.93 10.39
N MET A 99 14.73 -5.17 11.71
CA MET A 99 15.41 -4.39 12.75
C MET A 99 16.94 -4.46 12.71
N GLU A 100 17.52 -5.36 11.91
CA GLU A 100 18.95 -5.55 11.79
C GLU A 100 19.56 -4.79 10.60
N ASN A 101 18.74 -4.33 9.64
CA ASN A 101 19.18 -3.68 8.42
C ASN A 101 18.60 -2.28 8.28
N GLU A 102 19.29 -1.32 8.89
CA GLU A 102 18.98 0.09 8.68
C GLU A 102 18.99 0.43 7.18
N GLY A 103 17.92 1.09 6.74
CA GLY A 103 17.79 1.51 5.34
C GLY A 103 17.46 0.41 4.33
N PHE A 104 17.01 -0.77 4.75
CA PHE A 104 16.65 -1.86 3.84
C PHE A 104 15.62 -1.43 2.78
N SER A 105 14.56 -0.74 3.22
CA SER A 105 13.53 -0.20 2.30
C SER A 105 14.10 0.83 1.33
N ASP A 106 15.07 1.64 1.74
CA ASP A 106 15.72 2.64 0.89
C ASP A 106 16.57 2.00 -0.23
N VAL A 107 17.24 0.89 0.07
CA VAL A 107 17.95 0.09 -0.95
C VAL A 107 16.94 -0.45 -1.97
N THR A 108 15.82 -1.00 -1.51
CA THR A 108 14.74 -1.46 -2.40
C THR A 108 14.21 -0.33 -3.27
N VAL A 109 14.01 0.88 -2.72
CA VAL A 109 13.57 2.06 -3.49
C VAL A 109 14.55 2.38 -4.62
N LYS A 110 15.86 2.39 -4.34
CA LYS A 110 16.90 2.65 -5.36
C LYS A 110 16.89 1.62 -6.49
N LEU A 111 16.72 0.33 -6.15
CA LEU A 111 16.59 -0.74 -7.12
C LEU A 111 15.30 -0.57 -7.96
N MET A 112 14.19 -0.31 -7.30
CA MET A 112 12.90 -0.10 -7.98
C MET A 112 12.91 1.12 -8.88
N MET A 113 13.60 2.21 -8.53
CA MET A 113 13.76 3.37 -9.41
C MET A 113 14.48 3.02 -10.72
N LYS A 114 15.52 2.17 -10.64
CA LYS A 114 16.22 1.66 -11.82
C LYS A 114 15.31 0.78 -12.68
N ILE A 115 14.67 -0.21 -12.05
CA ILE A 115 13.93 -1.26 -12.75
C ILE A 115 12.59 -0.74 -13.28
N SER A 116 11.82 0.00 -12.49
CA SER A 116 10.50 0.52 -12.90
C SER A 116 10.58 1.42 -14.14
N LYS A 117 11.71 2.10 -14.36
CA LYS A 117 11.97 2.91 -15.55
C LYS A 117 11.90 2.06 -16.84
N GLU A 118 12.39 0.83 -16.79
CA GLU A 118 12.40 -0.08 -17.94
C GLU A 118 10.98 -0.46 -18.39
N TYR A 119 10.02 -0.41 -17.46
CA TYR A 119 8.61 -0.73 -17.69
C TYR A 119 7.71 0.50 -17.81
N GLY A 120 8.27 1.73 -17.71
CA GLY A 120 7.49 2.97 -17.76
C GLY A 120 6.52 3.13 -16.58
N LEU A 121 6.84 2.53 -15.43
CA LEU A 121 6.11 2.69 -14.18
C LEU A 121 6.66 3.89 -13.41
N LYS A 122 5.80 4.63 -12.71
CA LYS A 122 6.21 5.70 -11.80
C LYS A 122 6.19 5.24 -10.35
N ILE A 123 6.93 5.95 -9.48
CA ILE A 123 7.07 5.63 -8.06
C ILE A 123 6.57 6.80 -7.21
N GLY A 124 5.81 6.50 -6.18
CA GLY A 124 5.52 7.36 -5.04
C GLY A 124 5.88 6.63 -3.75
N PHE A 125 5.65 7.26 -2.62
CA PHE A 125 5.89 6.65 -1.32
C PHE A 125 4.59 6.42 -0.56
N PHE A 126 4.53 5.27 0.10
CA PHE A 126 3.60 5.00 1.19
C PHE A 126 4.44 4.87 2.46
N ILE A 127 4.23 5.77 3.42
CA ILE A 127 4.92 5.74 4.72
C ILE A 127 3.93 5.19 5.74
N PRO A 128 4.04 3.89 6.10
CA PRO A 128 3.25 3.31 7.16
C PRO A 128 3.76 3.80 8.53
N TYR A 129 2.96 3.56 9.57
CA TYR A 129 3.49 3.67 10.93
C TYR A 129 4.57 2.61 11.15
N TYR A 130 5.72 3.00 11.71
CA TYR A 130 6.81 2.10 12.04
C TYR A 130 7.28 2.29 13.50
N ASN A 131 7.98 1.30 14.05
CA ASN A 131 8.47 1.36 15.42
C ASN A 131 9.37 2.58 15.63
N PHE A 132 9.17 3.26 16.77
CA PHE A 132 9.90 4.48 17.14
C PHE A 132 9.64 5.69 16.22
N GLN A 133 8.66 5.62 15.34
CA GLN A 133 8.24 6.79 14.56
C GLN A 133 7.77 7.89 15.51
N ASN A 134 8.35 9.06 15.35
CA ASN A 134 8.00 10.28 16.07
C ASN A 134 8.24 11.48 15.15
N TYR A 135 7.96 12.70 15.66
CA TYR A 135 8.15 13.92 14.87
C TYR A 135 9.55 14.04 14.26
N LYS A 136 10.60 13.77 15.05
CA LYS A 136 12.00 13.91 14.61
C LYS A 136 12.36 12.90 13.54
N THR A 137 12.05 11.62 13.76
CA THR A 137 12.38 10.56 12.79
C THR A 137 11.61 10.74 11.48
N LEU A 138 10.34 11.14 11.55
CA LEU A 138 9.56 11.42 10.35
C LEU A 138 10.05 12.68 9.62
N ASP A 139 10.48 13.73 10.33
CA ASP A 139 11.10 14.92 9.73
C ASP A 139 12.40 14.56 8.98
N GLU A 140 13.25 13.73 9.58
CA GLU A 140 14.49 13.24 8.97
C GLU A 140 14.19 12.44 7.70
N ASP A 141 13.20 11.54 7.73
CA ASP A 141 12.80 10.73 6.57
C ASP A 141 12.23 11.60 5.44
N LEU A 142 11.33 12.53 5.76
CA LEU A 142 10.74 13.43 4.76
C LEU A 142 11.80 14.38 4.18
N GLN A 143 12.76 14.83 4.99
CA GLN A 143 13.88 15.63 4.52
C GLN A 143 14.76 14.83 3.56
N TYR A 144 15.06 13.57 3.88
CA TYR A 144 15.83 12.68 3.02
C TYR A 144 15.10 12.43 1.68
N ILE A 145 13.81 12.12 1.72
CA ILE A 145 12.98 11.94 0.52
C ILE A 145 12.96 13.22 -0.33
N SER A 146 12.74 14.37 0.30
CA SER A 146 12.67 15.67 -0.37
C SER A 146 13.97 16.01 -1.11
N GLN A 147 15.12 15.73 -0.50
CA GLN A 147 16.43 16.04 -1.05
C GLN A 147 16.88 15.05 -2.13
N ASN A 148 16.64 13.74 -1.90
CA ASN A 148 17.22 12.69 -2.75
C ASN A 148 16.28 12.22 -3.87
N TYR A 149 14.94 12.30 -3.66
CA TYR A 149 13.97 11.71 -4.57
C TYR A 149 13.05 12.72 -5.24
N ALA A 150 12.69 13.83 -4.60
CA ALA A 150 11.63 14.70 -5.11
C ALA A 150 11.90 15.27 -6.52
N ASN A 151 13.17 15.46 -6.90
CA ASN A 151 13.52 15.95 -8.23
C ASN A 151 13.73 14.85 -9.27
N ASN A 152 13.72 13.58 -8.89
CA ASN A 152 13.95 12.48 -9.81
C ASN A 152 12.78 12.34 -10.80
N PRO A 153 13.03 12.21 -12.12
CA PRO A 153 11.98 12.09 -13.13
C PRO A 153 11.22 10.76 -13.06
N GLN A 154 11.74 9.75 -12.37
CA GLN A 154 11.06 8.47 -12.14
C GLN A 154 9.93 8.59 -11.12
N MET A 155 9.98 9.58 -10.26
CA MET A 155 8.98 9.81 -9.25
C MET A 155 7.67 10.34 -9.84
N PHE A 156 6.55 9.87 -9.29
CA PHE A 156 5.22 10.35 -9.64
C PHE A 156 4.94 11.67 -8.92
N LYS A 157 4.51 12.65 -9.67
CA LYS A 157 4.26 14.00 -9.15
C LYS A 157 2.86 14.47 -9.47
N ILE A 158 2.27 15.14 -8.52
CA ILE A 158 1.04 15.92 -8.68
C ILE A 158 1.42 17.40 -8.46
N ASN A 159 1.09 18.27 -9.40
CA ASN A 159 1.44 19.70 -9.33
C ASN A 159 2.94 19.94 -9.04
N ASN A 160 3.82 19.16 -9.68
CA ASN A 160 5.28 19.15 -9.47
C ASN A 160 5.75 18.73 -8.07
N LYS A 161 4.88 18.24 -7.21
CA LYS A 161 5.20 17.72 -5.87
C LYS A 161 5.17 16.20 -5.89
N LEU A 162 6.17 15.56 -5.27
CA LEU A 162 6.26 14.11 -5.15
C LEU A 162 5.13 13.56 -4.27
N LEU A 163 4.42 12.54 -4.75
CA LEU A 163 3.32 11.91 -4.02
C LEU A 163 3.82 11.11 -2.81
N ILE A 164 3.30 11.47 -1.64
CA ILE A 164 3.51 10.80 -0.35
C ILE A 164 2.16 10.45 0.26
N LEU A 165 1.92 9.17 0.50
CA LEU A 165 0.79 8.71 1.32
C LEU A 165 1.29 8.44 2.74
N LEU A 166 0.61 9.01 3.74
CA LEU A 166 0.94 8.83 5.15
C LEU A 166 -0.18 8.08 5.87
N SER A 167 0.13 6.91 6.44
CA SER A 167 -0.77 6.23 7.37
C SER A 167 -0.56 6.76 8.81
N GLU A 168 -1.63 6.83 9.59
CA GLU A 168 -1.63 7.12 11.04
C GLU A 168 -0.96 8.43 11.51
N SER A 169 -0.90 9.41 10.63
CA SER A 169 -0.23 10.69 10.86
C SER A 169 -0.81 11.55 12.01
N ARG A 170 -2.02 11.25 12.50
CA ARG A 170 -2.70 12.08 13.52
C ARG A 170 -2.18 11.92 14.93
N ASP A 171 -1.51 10.81 15.23
CA ASP A 171 -1.00 10.53 16.58
C ASP A 171 0.37 11.19 16.86
N ILE A 172 0.96 11.83 15.84
CA ILE A 172 2.23 12.55 15.98
C ILE A 172 1.93 14.02 16.33
N ASN A 173 2.23 14.43 17.55
CA ASN A 173 2.15 15.83 17.96
C ASN A 173 2.97 16.73 17.02
N HIS A 174 2.36 17.83 16.54
CA HIS A 174 2.98 18.83 15.65
C HIS A 174 3.10 18.45 14.17
N PHE A 175 2.30 17.53 13.68
CA PHE A 175 2.30 17.09 12.28
C PHE A 175 2.00 18.22 11.26
N PRO A 176 1.08 19.18 11.53
CA PRO A 176 0.81 20.29 10.62
C PRO A 176 2.04 21.11 10.26
N SER A 177 2.90 21.36 11.24
CA SER A 177 4.15 22.11 11.01
C SER A 177 5.12 21.34 10.12
N LEU A 178 5.09 20.01 10.23
CA LEU A 178 5.95 19.13 9.43
C LEU A 178 5.52 19.12 7.95
N ILE A 179 4.22 18.94 7.68
CA ILE A 179 3.70 18.94 6.30
C ILE A 179 4.00 20.28 5.60
N LYS A 180 3.74 21.39 6.27
CA LYS A 180 3.95 22.73 5.71
C LYS A 180 5.43 23.07 5.45
N LYS A 181 6.37 22.32 6.05
CA LYS A 181 7.80 22.47 5.81
C LYS A 181 8.23 22.04 4.41
N PHE A 182 7.54 21.05 3.80
CA PHE A 182 7.96 20.44 2.54
C PHE A 182 7.05 20.86 1.38
N ASN A 183 7.44 21.90 0.65
CA ASN A 183 6.68 22.46 -0.45
C ASN A 183 6.80 21.65 -1.78
N ASN A 184 7.73 20.70 -1.85
CA ASN A 184 7.96 19.82 -2.99
C ASN A 184 7.39 18.39 -2.81
N LEU A 185 6.66 18.14 -1.71
CA LEU A 185 5.96 16.90 -1.42
C LEU A 185 4.46 17.13 -1.43
N PHE A 186 3.70 16.21 -2.06
CA PHE A 186 2.24 16.20 -2.11
C PHE A 186 1.72 15.18 -1.11
N PHE A 187 1.15 15.66 -0.02
CA PHE A 187 0.73 14.81 1.08
C PHE A 187 -0.72 14.37 0.96
N VAL A 188 -0.94 13.05 0.99
CA VAL A 188 -2.25 12.42 1.08
C VAL A 188 -2.29 11.63 2.39
N GLY A 189 -3.23 11.98 3.27
CA GLY A 189 -3.31 11.40 4.60
C GLY A 189 -4.42 10.36 4.72
N TYR A 190 -4.18 9.33 5.54
CA TYR A 190 -5.21 8.40 5.94
C TYR A 190 -6.15 9.05 6.97
N PHE A 191 -7.46 8.83 6.81
CA PHE A 191 -8.47 9.34 7.71
C PHE A 191 -9.46 8.24 8.11
N ARG A 192 -10.12 8.39 9.26
CA ARG A 192 -11.10 7.41 9.78
C ARG A 192 -12.52 7.96 9.82
N TYR A 193 -12.67 9.21 10.23
CA TYR A 193 -13.98 9.83 10.47
C TYR A 193 -14.20 11.07 9.60
N SER A 194 -15.46 11.45 9.39
CA SER A 194 -15.82 12.61 8.59
C SER A 194 -15.25 13.93 9.16
N THR A 195 -15.11 14.01 10.46
CA THR A 195 -14.50 15.16 11.16
C THR A 195 -13.03 15.35 10.84
N ASP A 196 -12.35 14.29 10.42
CA ASP A 196 -10.91 14.31 10.15
C ASP A 196 -10.57 15.13 8.91
N VAL A 197 -11.46 15.12 7.91
CA VAL A 197 -11.20 15.72 6.60
C VAL A 197 -10.94 17.23 6.70
N GLY A 198 -11.72 17.93 7.54
CA GLY A 198 -11.54 19.36 7.77
C GLY A 198 -10.21 19.67 8.47
N ALA A 199 -9.89 18.94 9.53
CA ALA A 199 -8.65 19.10 10.26
C ALA A 199 -7.42 18.82 9.37
N MET A 200 -7.47 17.77 8.54
CA MET A 200 -6.39 17.44 7.62
C MET A 200 -6.15 18.51 6.57
N MET A 201 -7.22 19.13 6.05
CA MET A 201 -7.09 20.28 5.15
C MET A 201 -6.38 21.47 5.84
N GLU A 202 -6.76 21.79 7.07
CA GLU A 202 -6.13 22.86 7.85
C GLU A 202 -4.67 22.54 8.16
N ASP A 203 -4.35 21.27 8.36
CA ASP A 203 -3.00 20.76 8.58
C ASP A 203 -2.11 20.82 7.33
N GLY A 204 -2.70 21.05 6.15
CA GLY A 204 -1.96 21.20 4.89
C GLY A 204 -1.91 19.95 4.01
N TYR A 205 -2.71 18.93 4.31
CA TYR A 205 -2.86 17.80 3.40
C TYR A 205 -3.58 18.23 2.12
N GLU A 206 -3.09 17.77 0.98
CA GLU A 206 -3.66 18.04 -0.34
C GLU A 206 -4.58 16.91 -0.83
N GLY A 207 -4.66 15.83 -0.06
CA GLY A 207 -5.56 14.71 -0.31
C GLY A 207 -5.77 13.81 0.89
N ILE A 208 -6.75 12.93 0.74
CA ILE A 208 -7.13 11.91 1.72
C ILE A 208 -7.27 10.56 1.03
N PHE A 209 -6.96 9.48 1.75
CA PHE A 209 -7.15 8.12 1.25
C PHE A 209 -7.74 7.21 2.33
N THR A 210 -8.42 6.17 1.91
CA THR A 210 -8.81 5.06 2.80
C THR A 210 -7.69 4.03 2.84
N TYR A 211 -7.49 3.35 3.96
CA TYR A 211 -6.40 2.38 4.08
C TYR A 211 -6.87 0.99 4.49
N GLU A 212 -7.75 0.91 5.49
CA GLU A 212 -8.19 -0.39 5.99
C GLU A 212 -8.89 -1.21 4.92
N PRO A 213 -8.40 -2.43 4.66
CA PRO A 213 -8.97 -3.32 3.66
C PRO A 213 -10.20 -4.10 4.16
N TYR A 214 -10.68 -3.81 5.36
CA TYR A 214 -11.85 -4.43 5.99
C TYR A 214 -13.01 -3.44 6.08
N GLU A 215 -14.00 -3.62 5.21
CA GLU A 215 -15.16 -2.76 5.11
C GLU A 215 -15.95 -2.65 6.43
N GLY A 216 -16.41 -1.44 6.73
CA GLY A 216 -17.42 -1.17 7.76
C GLY A 216 -16.87 -0.92 9.16
N ASN A 217 -15.55 -0.88 9.34
CA ASN A 217 -14.96 -0.66 10.66
C ASN A 217 -14.89 0.84 11.02
N PHE A 218 -14.68 1.69 10.02
CA PHE A 218 -14.66 3.14 10.14
C PHE A 218 -15.56 3.77 9.08
N TRP A 219 -15.88 5.05 9.25
CA TRP A 219 -16.65 5.78 8.27
C TRP A 219 -15.96 5.79 6.90
N SER A 220 -14.64 5.96 6.87
CA SER A 220 -13.82 5.93 5.66
C SER A 220 -13.76 4.54 4.99
N SER A 221 -13.74 3.45 5.79
CA SER A 221 -13.70 2.08 5.27
C SER A 221 -15.08 1.53 4.89
N THR A 222 -16.17 2.27 5.14
CA THR A 222 -17.52 1.93 4.68
C THR A 222 -17.66 2.35 3.24
N ILE A 223 -17.65 1.39 2.32
CA ILE A 223 -17.56 1.65 0.87
C ILE A 223 -18.75 2.44 0.32
N ASP A 224 -19.93 2.36 0.94
CA ASP A 224 -21.12 3.14 0.56
C ASP A 224 -20.93 4.65 0.81
N ASN A 225 -20.00 5.02 1.69
CA ASN A 225 -19.68 6.41 1.97
C ASN A 225 -18.73 7.04 0.92
N TRP A 226 -18.06 6.24 0.09
CA TRP A 226 -17.00 6.76 -0.80
C TRP A 226 -17.49 7.80 -1.79
N LYS A 227 -18.76 7.71 -2.22
CA LYS A 227 -19.37 8.73 -3.09
C LYS A 227 -19.51 10.09 -2.37
N ILE A 228 -19.95 10.08 -1.11
CA ILE A 228 -20.06 11.31 -0.32
C ILE A 228 -18.68 11.84 0.09
N ILE A 229 -17.74 10.95 0.42
CA ILE A 229 -16.35 11.33 0.73
C ILE A 229 -15.71 12.05 -0.47
N SER A 230 -15.85 11.49 -1.67
CA SER A 230 -15.35 12.11 -2.90
C SER A 230 -15.92 13.52 -3.11
N LYS A 231 -17.24 13.70 -2.86
CA LYS A 231 -17.87 15.01 -2.95
C LYS A 231 -17.29 15.99 -1.91
N ILE A 232 -17.18 15.58 -0.65
CA ILE A 232 -16.63 16.40 0.43
C ILE A 232 -15.16 16.81 0.13
N ALA A 233 -14.35 15.88 -0.36
CA ALA A 233 -12.97 16.17 -0.73
C ALA A 233 -12.91 17.19 -1.87
N LYS A 234 -13.72 17.01 -2.92
CA LYS A 234 -13.80 17.95 -4.04
C LYS A 234 -14.22 19.36 -3.60
N GLU A 235 -15.20 19.49 -2.72
CA GLU A 235 -15.64 20.78 -2.16
C GLU A 235 -14.54 21.49 -1.39
N ARG A 236 -13.54 20.75 -0.90
CA ARG A 236 -12.38 21.24 -0.17
C ARG A 236 -11.11 21.33 -1.02
N ASN A 237 -11.21 21.12 -2.33
CA ASN A 237 -10.07 21.04 -3.24
C ASN A 237 -9.01 19.99 -2.83
N MET A 238 -9.46 18.90 -2.21
CA MET A 238 -8.60 17.77 -1.83
C MET A 238 -8.79 16.60 -2.80
N LEU A 239 -7.68 15.88 -3.05
CA LEU A 239 -7.73 14.60 -3.77
C LEU A 239 -8.31 13.53 -2.83
N PHE A 240 -9.24 12.72 -3.33
CA PHE A 240 -9.69 11.49 -2.65
C PHE A 240 -9.18 10.26 -3.38
N ILE A 241 -8.60 9.30 -2.65
CA ILE A 241 -8.12 8.03 -3.19
C ILE A 241 -8.78 6.88 -2.41
N PRO A 242 -9.85 6.25 -2.93
CA PRO A 242 -10.41 5.05 -2.34
C PRO A 242 -9.42 3.88 -2.48
N THR A 243 -9.31 3.05 -1.43
CA THR A 243 -8.43 1.89 -1.41
C THR A 243 -9.23 0.60 -1.52
N VAL A 244 -8.90 -0.21 -2.50
CA VAL A 244 -9.53 -1.51 -2.76
C VAL A 244 -8.58 -2.65 -2.39
N ALA A 245 -9.11 -3.76 -1.87
CA ALA A 245 -8.35 -4.94 -1.51
C ALA A 245 -9.12 -6.22 -1.83
N PRO A 246 -8.44 -7.31 -2.22
CA PRO A 246 -9.10 -8.58 -2.50
C PRO A 246 -9.67 -9.27 -1.26
N GLY A 247 -9.13 -8.99 -0.10
CA GLY A 247 -9.49 -9.51 1.21
C GLY A 247 -8.49 -9.07 2.26
N TYR A 248 -8.70 -9.46 3.51
CA TYR A 248 -7.82 -9.16 4.62
C TYR A 248 -7.82 -10.26 5.67
N ASN A 249 -6.64 -10.74 6.05
CA ASN A 249 -6.51 -11.71 7.12
C ASN A 249 -5.11 -11.68 7.74
N THR A 250 -5.05 -11.26 8.98
CA THR A 250 -3.84 -11.23 9.79
C THR A 250 -3.90 -12.18 10.99
N SER A 251 -4.85 -13.12 11.01
CA SER A 251 -5.10 -14.00 12.16
C SER A 251 -3.87 -14.82 12.56
N ASN A 252 -3.03 -15.17 11.61
CA ASN A 252 -1.81 -15.93 11.87
C ASN A 252 -0.65 -15.06 12.34
N SER A 253 -0.72 -13.77 12.06
CA SER A 253 0.34 -12.80 12.35
C SER A 253 0.03 -11.94 13.56
N HIS A 254 -1.25 -11.66 13.82
CA HIS A 254 -1.71 -10.86 14.96
C HIS A 254 -2.87 -11.60 15.68
N ARG A 255 -2.52 -12.43 16.67
CA ARG A 255 -3.51 -13.20 17.44
C ARG A 255 -4.53 -12.36 18.20
N TRP A 256 -4.29 -11.06 18.38
CA TRP A 256 -5.20 -10.13 19.04
C TRP A 256 -6.18 -9.43 18.10
N ILE A 257 -6.03 -9.60 16.79
CA ILE A 257 -6.98 -9.02 15.84
C ILE A 257 -8.25 -9.85 15.83
N SER A 258 -9.37 -9.17 16.09
CA SER A 258 -10.67 -9.81 16.15
C SER A 258 -11.07 -10.39 14.78
N GLU A 259 -11.77 -11.53 14.77
CA GLU A 259 -12.33 -12.11 13.54
C GLU A 259 -13.21 -11.12 12.76
N ARG A 260 -13.80 -10.13 13.43
CA ARG A 260 -14.62 -9.08 12.80
C ARG A 260 -13.84 -8.22 11.80
N MET A 261 -12.52 -8.13 11.95
CA MET A 261 -11.66 -7.36 11.04
C MET A 261 -11.23 -8.20 9.84
N GLN A 262 -11.42 -9.51 9.86
CA GLN A 262 -11.09 -10.36 8.72
C GLN A 262 -12.12 -10.19 7.60
N ARG A 263 -11.65 -10.26 6.37
CA ARG A 263 -12.51 -10.25 5.17
C ARG A 263 -12.08 -11.36 4.24
N SER A 264 -13.00 -12.31 4.05
CA SER A 264 -12.85 -13.34 3.04
C SER A 264 -12.79 -12.71 1.66
N ARG A 265 -11.98 -13.27 0.79
CA ARG A 265 -11.93 -12.89 -0.62
C ARG A 265 -13.22 -13.23 -1.38
N ASP A 266 -14.02 -14.16 -0.82
CA ASP A 266 -15.30 -14.58 -1.39
C ASP A 266 -15.20 -14.85 -2.91
N ASN A 267 -14.21 -15.63 -3.27
CA ASN A 267 -13.94 -15.96 -4.66
C ASN A 267 -13.81 -14.73 -5.60
N GLY A 268 -13.34 -13.59 -5.08
CA GLY A 268 -13.17 -12.33 -5.78
C GLY A 268 -14.39 -11.39 -5.71
N ASN A 269 -15.52 -11.82 -5.13
CA ASN A 269 -16.72 -10.99 -5.03
C ASN A 269 -16.50 -9.78 -4.13
N TYR A 270 -15.77 -9.95 -3.02
CA TYR A 270 -15.42 -8.83 -2.15
C TYR A 270 -14.62 -7.76 -2.90
N TYR A 271 -13.64 -8.18 -3.69
CA TYR A 271 -12.82 -7.28 -4.49
C TYR A 271 -13.64 -6.53 -5.55
N ASN A 272 -14.55 -7.24 -6.24
CA ASN A 272 -15.49 -6.62 -7.19
C ASN A 272 -16.37 -5.57 -6.53
N LYS A 273 -16.88 -5.85 -5.32
CA LYS A 273 -17.71 -4.91 -4.54
C LYS A 273 -16.95 -3.62 -4.24
N MET A 274 -15.70 -3.71 -3.76
CA MET A 274 -14.87 -2.55 -3.48
C MET A 274 -14.58 -1.72 -4.74
N TRP A 275 -14.19 -2.37 -5.84
CA TRP A 275 -13.94 -1.70 -7.10
C TRP A 275 -15.19 -0.98 -7.65
N LYS A 276 -16.35 -1.61 -7.55
CA LYS A 276 -17.63 -0.98 -7.93
C LYS A 276 -17.82 0.35 -7.19
N SER A 277 -17.67 0.36 -5.87
CA SER A 277 -17.80 1.57 -5.05
C SER A 277 -16.72 2.61 -5.37
N ALA A 278 -15.47 2.19 -5.62
CA ALA A 278 -14.40 3.07 -6.04
C ALA A 278 -14.72 3.75 -7.39
N ILE A 279 -15.22 2.98 -8.36
CA ILE A 279 -15.66 3.51 -9.66
C ILE A 279 -16.83 4.48 -9.50
N GLU A 280 -17.82 4.16 -8.67
CA GLU A 280 -19.01 4.98 -8.43
C GLU A 280 -18.68 6.25 -7.64
N SER A 281 -17.60 6.31 -6.90
CA SER A 281 -17.13 7.50 -6.19
C SER A 281 -16.67 8.62 -7.12
N ASN A 282 -16.41 8.31 -8.40
CA ASN A 282 -15.85 9.22 -9.41
C ASN A 282 -14.48 9.82 -9.00
N SER A 283 -13.74 9.14 -8.12
CA SER A 283 -12.36 9.51 -7.83
C SER A 283 -11.49 9.38 -9.09
N PRO A 284 -10.54 10.30 -9.32
CA PRO A 284 -9.59 10.17 -10.44
C PRO A 284 -8.54 9.07 -10.20
N MET A 285 -8.35 8.64 -8.96
CA MET A 285 -7.35 7.64 -8.61
C MET A 285 -7.95 6.54 -7.74
N VAL A 286 -7.44 5.32 -7.89
CA VAL A 286 -7.76 4.16 -7.03
C VAL A 286 -6.46 3.55 -6.55
N LEU A 287 -6.39 3.23 -5.26
CA LEU A 287 -5.26 2.53 -4.64
C LEU A 287 -5.60 1.05 -4.44
N ILE A 288 -4.72 0.16 -4.87
CA ILE A 288 -4.80 -1.26 -4.57
C ILE A 288 -3.93 -1.53 -3.33
N ASN A 289 -4.53 -1.99 -2.26
CA ASN A 289 -3.85 -2.56 -1.11
C ASN A 289 -4.01 -4.08 -1.18
N SER A 290 -3.00 -4.76 -1.68
CA SER A 290 -1.66 -4.43 -2.13
C SER A 290 -1.24 -5.32 -3.31
N PHE A 291 -0.10 -5.03 -3.93
CA PHE A 291 0.49 -6.01 -4.84
C PHE A 291 0.98 -7.24 -4.06
N ASN A 292 1.78 -7.05 -3.00
CA ASN A 292 2.53 -8.14 -2.35
C ASN A 292 2.57 -8.07 -0.81
N ASN A 293 1.57 -7.50 -0.12
CA ASN A 293 1.58 -7.54 1.35
C ASN A 293 1.05 -8.90 1.87
N TRP A 294 1.96 -9.84 2.01
CA TRP A 294 1.69 -11.22 2.45
C TRP A 294 1.26 -11.30 3.91
N ILE A 295 1.67 -10.33 4.74
CA ILE A 295 1.35 -10.29 6.17
C ILE A 295 -0.11 -9.94 6.40
N GLN A 296 -0.62 -8.97 5.64
CA GLN A 296 -2.02 -8.56 5.70
C GLN A 296 -2.95 -9.48 4.88
N GLY A 297 -2.38 -10.32 4.03
CA GLY A 297 -3.16 -11.15 3.13
C GLY A 297 -3.92 -10.36 2.06
N THR A 298 -3.49 -9.13 1.78
CA THR A 298 -4.13 -8.24 0.81
C THR A 298 -3.54 -8.33 -0.60
N MET A 299 -2.55 -9.20 -0.78
CA MET A 299 -1.79 -9.33 -2.04
C MET A 299 -2.66 -9.76 -3.21
N ILE A 300 -2.37 -9.19 -4.39
CA ILE A 300 -2.86 -9.66 -5.69
C ILE A 300 -1.79 -10.47 -6.45
N GLU A 301 -0.54 -10.47 -5.97
CA GLU A 301 0.56 -11.28 -6.50
C GLU A 301 0.14 -12.75 -6.62
N PRO A 302 0.53 -13.46 -7.70
CA PRO A 302 0.18 -14.87 -7.88
C PRO A 302 0.59 -15.74 -6.70
N ALA A 303 -0.39 -16.47 -6.16
CA ALA A 303 -0.26 -17.23 -4.93
C ALA A 303 -0.58 -18.70 -5.12
N ILE A 304 0.03 -19.53 -4.27
CA ILE A 304 -0.30 -20.96 -4.13
C ILE A 304 -0.60 -21.29 -2.67
N GLU A 305 -1.39 -22.32 -2.43
CA GLU A 305 -1.64 -22.84 -1.09
C GLU A 305 -0.41 -23.54 -0.53
N GLN A 306 -0.08 -23.26 0.72
CA GLN A 306 0.97 -23.97 1.43
C GLN A 306 0.41 -25.25 2.06
N GLY A 307 0.71 -26.41 1.49
CA GLY A 307 0.08 -27.72 1.76
C GLY A 307 0.29 -28.32 3.16
N LYS A 308 0.95 -27.65 4.10
CA LYS A 308 1.21 -28.14 5.47
C LYS A 308 0.43 -27.42 6.58
N LEU A 309 -0.15 -26.27 6.32
CA LEU A 309 -0.93 -25.55 7.32
C LEU A 309 -2.38 -26.07 7.29
N LYS A 310 -2.77 -26.80 8.33
CA LYS A 310 -4.17 -27.22 8.60
C LYS A 310 -5.10 -26.04 8.90
N TYR A 311 -4.87 -24.90 8.27
CA TYR A 311 -5.73 -23.74 8.44
C TYR A 311 -6.90 -23.81 7.46
N ASN A 312 -8.04 -23.41 7.96
CA ASN A 312 -9.33 -23.50 7.28
C ASN A 312 -9.30 -22.65 6.00
N VAL A 313 -8.84 -23.20 4.89
CA VAL A 313 -8.81 -22.58 3.54
C VAL A 313 -10.20 -22.05 3.16
N ASN A 314 -11.26 -22.56 3.82
CA ASN A 314 -12.63 -22.09 3.66
C ASN A 314 -12.82 -20.60 4.05
N VAL A 315 -11.98 -20.04 4.92
CA VAL A 315 -12.05 -18.63 5.32
C VAL A 315 -11.70 -17.69 4.17
N TRP A 316 -10.86 -18.14 3.21
CA TRP A 316 -10.46 -17.32 2.08
C TRP A 316 -11.39 -17.41 0.87
N GLY A 317 -12.25 -18.43 0.82
CA GLY A 317 -13.23 -18.61 -0.26
C GLY A 317 -12.63 -18.90 -1.65
N ASP A 318 -11.34 -19.24 -1.75
CA ASP A 318 -10.62 -19.38 -3.01
C ASP A 318 -10.21 -20.83 -3.32
N LYS A 319 -10.92 -21.82 -2.82
CA LYS A 319 -10.61 -23.23 -3.10
C LYS A 319 -10.44 -23.49 -4.59
N ASN A 320 -9.33 -24.11 -4.98
CA ASN A 320 -9.00 -24.50 -6.35
C ASN A 320 -8.91 -23.35 -7.37
N SER A 321 -8.59 -22.12 -6.91
CA SER A 321 -8.46 -21.00 -7.83
C SER A 321 -7.12 -21.04 -8.60
N ASN A 322 -7.13 -20.53 -9.84
CA ASN A 322 -5.93 -20.28 -10.59
C ASN A 322 -5.04 -19.29 -9.81
N SER A 323 -3.74 -19.62 -9.66
CA SER A 323 -2.78 -18.75 -8.94
C SER A 323 -2.72 -17.31 -9.47
N PHE A 324 -3.09 -17.05 -10.72
CA PHE A 324 -3.14 -15.72 -11.36
C PHE A 324 -4.51 -15.04 -11.29
N LYS A 325 -5.48 -15.62 -10.58
CA LYS A 325 -6.85 -15.12 -10.54
C LYS A 325 -6.95 -13.62 -10.28
N TYR A 326 -6.30 -13.15 -9.21
CA TYR A 326 -6.39 -11.74 -8.81
C TYR A 326 -5.64 -10.80 -9.74
N ILE A 327 -4.59 -11.25 -10.41
CA ILE A 327 -3.91 -10.52 -11.49
C ILE A 327 -4.86 -10.31 -12.67
N ILE A 328 -5.52 -11.38 -13.14
CA ILE A 328 -6.46 -11.33 -14.25
C ILE A 328 -7.65 -10.43 -13.89
N GLN A 329 -8.27 -10.67 -12.72
CA GLN A 329 -9.40 -9.88 -12.24
C GLN A 329 -9.05 -8.40 -12.12
N THR A 330 -7.87 -8.07 -11.57
CA THR A 330 -7.39 -6.69 -11.44
C THR A 330 -7.26 -6.01 -12.81
N LYS A 331 -6.72 -6.70 -13.81
CA LYS A 331 -6.60 -6.18 -15.18
C LYS A 331 -7.96 -5.74 -15.74
N ASP A 332 -8.98 -6.57 -15.57
CA ASP A 332 -10.35 -6.28 -16.06
C ASP A 332 -10.99 -5.10 -15.29
N LEU A 333 -10.78 -5.05 -13.97
CA LEU A 333 -11.28 -3.99 -13.10
C LEU A 333 -10.62 -2.64 -13.40
N ILE A 334 -9.30 -2.63 -13.63
CA ILE A 334 -8.58 -1.42 -14.07
C ILE A 334 -9.09 -0.93 -15.41
N LYS A 335 -9.29 -1.84 -16.37
CA LYS A 335 -9.86 -1.48 -17.67
C LYS A 335 -11.23 -0.83 -17.51
N SER A 336 -12.10 -1.41 -16.70
CA SER A 336 -13.44 -0.87 -16.42
C SER A 336 -13.37 0.52 -15.75
N PHE A 337 -12.45 0.73 -14.81
CA PHE A 337 -12.22 2.02 -14.17
C PHE A 337 -11.75 3.09 -15.15
N LYS A 338 -10.78 2.76 -16.01
CA LYS A 338 -10.20 3.72 -16.98
C LYS A 338 -11.15 4.05 -18.13
N GLN A 339 -12.12 3.19 -18.45
CA GLN A 339 -13.11 3.41 -19.50
C GLN A 339 -14.30 4.26 -19.05
N LYS A 340 -14.53 4.39 -17.75
CA LYS A 340 -15.63 5.23 -17.24
C LYS A 340 -15.22 6.71 -17.32
N THR A 341 -15.75 7.40 -18.31
CA THR A 341 -15.65 8.87 -18.47
C THR A 341 -16.45 9.63 -17.42
#